data_2491acc30394c3a8f635d17bedf2a351
#
_entry.id   2491acc30394c3a8f635d17bedf2a351
#
_cell.length_a   1.000
_cell.length_b   1.000
_cell.length_c   1.000
_cell.angle_alpha   90.00
_cell.angle_beta   90.00
_cell.angle_gamma   90.00
#
_symmetry.space_group_name_H-M   'P 1'
#
loop_
_entity.id
_entity.type
_entity.pdbx_description
1 polymer ?
#
loop_
_entity_poly.entity_id
_entity_poly.type
_entity_poly.pdbx_seq_one_letter_code
_entity_poly.pdbx_strand_id
1 'polypeptide(L)'
;ERRNTGYAIDLMVEMAPFTAGGPDFNFCTLIAGSEGTLAFLTEIKLNLVPLPPRESGLLCVHFHSIDEALRANLIAVKHLISASELIDHYILECTKGNIEQSKNRFFVEGDPGAILVIEFVKETREEILAITTKVEAEMRAAGLGYHFPVLFGADTKKIWTLRKAGLGLLSNLPGDEKAVPVIEDTAVDVEDLPAYI
;
A
#
# COMPACT_ATOMS: atom_id res chain seq x y z
N GLU A 1 2.17 15.21 -1.37
CA GLU A 1 2.87 14.83 -0.13
C GLU A 1 1.94 15.03 1.07
N ARG A 2 1.84 14.03 1.96
CA ARG A 2 1.03 14.14 3.17
C ARG A 2 1.76 14.99 4.21
N ARG A 3 1.02 15.89 4.87
CA ARG A 3 1.48 16.66 6.01
C ARG A 3 0.65 16.24 7.22
N ASN A 4 1.27 15.53 8.16
CA ASN A 4 0.57 14.90 9.28
C ASN A 4 0.91 15.55 10.62
N THR A 5 1.79 16.55 10.66
CA THR A 5 2.24 17.21 11.89
C THR A 5 2.08 18.71 11.78
N GLY A 6 1.26 19.27 12.66
CA GLY A 6 1.01 20.70 12.76
C GLY A 6 0.25 21.31 11.59
N TYR A 7 0.07 22.61 11.64
CA TYR A 7 -0.59 23.38 10.60
C TYR A 7 0.38 23.73 9.47
N ALA A 8 -0.11 23.81 8.23
CA ALA A 8 0.69 24.12 7.04
C ALA A 8 1.06 25.63 6.94
N ILE A 9 1.59 26.21 8.02
CA ILE A 9 2.00 27.62 8.09
C ILE A 9 3.16 27.92 7.14
N ASP A 10 4.06 26.95 6.97
CA ASP A 10 5.18 27.01 6.04
C ASP A 10 4.72 27.23 4.60
N LEU A 11 3.64 26.56 4.15
CA LEU A 11 3.06 26.79 2.82
C LEU A 11 2.46 28.18 2.69
N MET A 12 1.93 28.76 3.77
CA MET A 12 1.37 30.11 3.72
C MET A 12 2.46 31.17 3.56
N VAL A 13 3.64 30.96 4.16
CA VAL A 13 4.78 31.89 4.03
C VAL A 13 5.27 31.97 2.58
N GLU A 14 5.11 30.89 1.79
CA GLU A 14 5.46 30.85 0.37
C GLU A 14 4.49 31.63 -0.53
N MET A 15 3.31 32.04 -0.02
CA MET A 15 2.27 32.75 -0.76
C MET A 15 2.48 34.29 -0.71
N ALA A 16 1.90 35.00 -1.70
CA ALA A 16 1.78 36.44 -1.64
C ALA A 16 0.80 36.82 -0.50
N PRO A 17 1.01 37.91 0.27
CA PRO A 17 2.07 38.90 0.12
C PRO A 17 3.39 38.56 0.85
N PHE A 18 3.48 37.39 1.49
CA PHE A 18 4.67 37.07 2.33
C PHE A 18 5.89 36.73 1.48
N THR A 19 5.70 36.13 0.30
CA THR A 19 6.79 35.90 -0.66
C THR A 19 6.48 36.59 -1.98
N ALA A 20 7.39 37.44 -2.45
CA ALA A 20 7.27 38.14 -3.72
C ALA A 20 7.26 37.13 -4.89
N GLY A 21 6.22 37.21 -5.74
CA GLY A 21 6.05 36.26 -6.85
C GLY A 21 5.53 34.88 -6.44
N GLY A 22 5.19 34.68 -5.19
CA GLY A 22 4.50 33.49 -4.72
C GLY A 22 3.07 33.39 -5.24
N PRO A 23 2.42 32.19 -5.12
CA PRO A 23 1.02 32.02 -5.49
C PRO A 23 0.10 32.92 -4.67
N ASP A 24 -1.12 33.12 -5.15
CA ASP A 24 -2.14 33.89 -4.43
C ASP A 24 -2.41 33.28 -3.05
N PHE A 25 -2.69 34.17 -2.08
CA PHE A 25 -3.01 33.74 -0.72
C PHE A 25 -4.24 32.83 -0.68
N ASN A 26 -4.10 31.67 -0.08
CA ASN A 26 -5.15 30.70 0.05
C ASN A 26 -5.23 30.12 1.47
N PHE A 27 -6.13 30.63 2.27
CA PHE A 27 -6.33 30.21 3.66
C PHE A 27 -6.85 28.76 3.79
N CYS A 28 -7.45 28.21 2.73
CA CYS A 28 -7.88 26.81 2.72
C CYS A 28 -6.72 25.85 2.94
N THR A 29 -5.50 26.23 2.58
CA THR A 29 -4.29 25.42 2.81
C THR A 29 -4.03 25.19 4.31
N LEU A 30 -4.31 26.18 5.17
CA LEU A 30 -4.22 26.04 6.62
C LEU A 30 -5.39 25.24 7.21
N ILE A 31 -6.61 25.54 6.72
CA ILE A 31 -7.83 24.92 7.24
C ILE A 31 -7.90 23.44 6.87
N ALA A 32 -7.42 23.03 5.68
CA ALA A 32 -7.50 21.66 5.20
C ALA A 32 -6.80 20.61 6.09
N GLY A 33 -5.82 21.00 6.89
CA GLY A 33 -5.11 20.10 7.82
C GLY A 33 -5.44 20.37 9.30
N SER A 34 -6.45 21.20 9.61
CA SER A 34 -6.67 21.68 10.98
C SER A 34 -7.50 20.74 11.86
N GLU A 35 -8.06 19.67 11.32
CA GLU A 35 -8.87 18.67 12.05
C GLU A 35 -9.98 19.29 12.93
N GLY A 36 -10.62 20.37 12.46
CA GLY A 36 -11.67 21.09 13.16
C GLY A 36 -11.20 21.98 14.32
N THR A 37 -9.88 22.15 14.52
CA THR A 37 -9.35 22.94 15.64
C THR A 37 -9.35 24.45 15.39
N LEU A 38 -9.37 24.90 14.13
CA LEU A 38 -9.26 26.32 13.76
C LEU A 38 -10.58 26.96 13.36
N ALA A 39 -11.52 26.18 12.78
CA ALA A 39 -12.76 26.71 12.25
C ALA A 39 -13.87 25.65 12.22
N PHE A 40 -15.12 26.13 12.25
CA PHE A 40 -16.29 25.33 11.90
C PHE A 40 -16.67 25.62 10.46
N LEU A 41 -16.67 24.57 9.61
CA LEU A 41 -16.93 24.70 8.18
C LEU A 41 -18.43 24.50 7.91
N THR A 42 -19.07 25.48 7.30
CA THR A 42 -20.50 25.42 6.92
C THR A 42 -20.70 25.05 5.45
N GLU A 43 -19.71 25.32 4.60
CA GLU A 43 -19.73 25.00 3.17
C GLU A 43 -18.32 24.68 2.69
N ILE A 44 -18.18 23.64 1.85
CA ILE A 44 -16.91 23.25 1.24
C ILE A 44 -17.11 23.06 -0.26
N LYS A 45 -16.26 23.70 -1.09
CA LYS A 45 -16.15 23.46 -2.53
C LYS A 45 -14.89 22.65 -2.79
N LEU A 46 -15.06 21.48 -3.43
CA LEU A 46 -13.97 20.57 -3.76
C LEU A 46 -13.82 20.45 -5.28
N ASN A 47 -12.58 20.38 -5.73
CA ASN A 47 -12.27 19.95 -7.09
C ASN A 47 -12.50 18.44 -7.21
N LEU A 48 -13.09 18.02 -8.33
CA LEU A 48 -13.28 16.60 -8.62
C LEU A 48 -12.10 16.09 -9.45
N VAL A 49 -11.75 14.84 -9.23
CA VAL A 49 -10.81 14.09 -10.06
C VAL A 49 -11.60 13.11 -10.95
N PRO A 50 -11.05 12.68 -12.09
CA PRO A 50 -11.67 11.62 -12.89
C PRO A 50 -11.92 10.37 -12.07
N LEU A 51 -12.96 9.63 -12.39
CA LEU A 51 -13.21 8.32 -11.80
C LEU A 51 -12.01 7.39 -12.11
N PRO A 52 -11.68 6.50 -11.18
CA PRO A 52 -10.64 5.49 -11.45
C PRO A 52 -11.06 4.60 -12.62
N PRO A 53 -10.10 3.98 -13.32
CA PRO A 53 -10.38 2.98 -14.34
C PRO A 53 -11.24 1.83 -13.80
N ARG A 54 -11.92 1.10 -14.69
CA ARG A 54 -13.01 0.18 -14.32
C ARG A 54 -12.56 -1.16 -13.75
N GLU A 55 -11.40 -1.64 -14.16
CA GLU A 55 -10.90 -2.96 -13.77
C GLU A 55 -9.75 -2.83 -12.77
N SER A 56 -9.79 -3.70 -11.74
CA SER A 56 -8.70 -3.87 -10.79
C SER A 56 -8.29 -5.35 -10.76
N GLY A 57 -6.99 -5.59 -10.69
CA GLY A 57 -6.41 -6.93 -10.55
C GLY A 57 -5.21 -6.91 -9.60
N LEU A 58 -4.99 -8.03 -8.93
CA LEU A 58 -3.88 -8.23 -8.00
C LEU A 58 -2.89 -9.23 -8.56
N LEU A 59 -1.63 -8.85 -8.65
CA LEU A 59 -0.50 -9.75 -8.82
C LEU A 59 0.07 -10.06 -7.42
N CYS A 60 -0.03 -11.34 -7.00
CA CYS A 60 0.42 -11.76 -5.67
C CYS A 60 1.71 -12.57 -5.80
N VAL A 61 2.85 -11.91 -5.71
CA VAL A 61 4.16 -12.55 -5.91
C VAL A 61 4.65 -13.18 -4.62
N HIS A 62 5.07 -14.45 -4.68
CA HIS A 62 5.58 -15.21 -3.56
C HIS A 62 7.11 -15.24 -3.55
N PHE A 63 7.70 -15.03 -2.37
CA PHE A 63 9.14 -14.94 -2.15
C PHE A 63 9.59 -15.84 -1.01
N HIS A 64 10.88 -16.20 -1.02
CA HIS A 64 11.49 -16.98 0.07
C HIS A 64 11.84 -16.10 1.28
N SER A 65 11.95 -14.77 1.10
CA SER A 65 12.28 -13.83 2.17
C SER A 65 11.65 -12.46 1.96
N ILE A 66 11.61 -11.66 3.03
CA ILE A 66 11.19 -10.26 2.99
C ILE A 66 12.16 -9.44 2.11
N ASP A 67 13.48 -9.68 2.21
CA ASP A 67 14.48 -8.99 1.38
C ASP A 67 14.22 -9.16 -0.12
N GLU A 68 13.91 -10.39 -0.57
CA GLU A 68 13.53 -10.62 -1.96
C GLU A 68 12.27 -9.81 -2.36
N ALA A 69 11.26 -9.79 -1.49
CA ALA A 69 10.03 -9.05 -1.75
C ALA A 69 10.28 -7.54 -1.85
N LEU A 70 11.11 -6.97 -0.98
CA LEU A 70 11.44 -5.54 -1.00
C LEU A 70 12.24 -5.17 -2.26
N ARG A 71 13.20 -5.99 -2.67
CA ARG A 71 13.93 -5.78 -3.94
C ARG A 71 13.02 -5.93 -5.16
N ALA A 72 12.07 -6.87 -5.14
CA ALA A 72 11.07 -7.01 -6.18
C ALA A 72 10.11 -5.81 -6.25
N ASN A 73 9.80 -5.20 -5.10
CA ASN A 73 8.98 -4.00 -5.06
C ASN A 73 9.61 -2.84 -5.84
N LEU A 74 10.95 -2.71 -5.87
CA LEU A 74 11.65 -1.70 -6.68
C LEU A 74 11.42 -1.90 -8.20
N ILE A 75 11.13 -3.13 -8.62
CA ILE A 75 10.72 -3.42 -10.00
C ILE A 75 9.26 -3.00 -10.19
N ALA A 76 8.38 -3.42 -9.28
CA ALA A 76 6.94 -3.17 -9.39
C ALA A 76 6.58 -1.69 -9.49
N VAL A 77 7.19 -0.83 -8.65
CA VAL A 77 6.88 0.61 -8.60
C VAL A 77 7.19 1.36 -9.89
N LYS A 78 8.01 0.80 -10.78
CA LYS A 78 8.29 1.37 -12.11
C LYS A 78 7.13 1.24 -13.09
N HIS A 79 6.11 0.44 -12.77
CA HIS A 79 5.01 0.07 -13.65
C HIS A 79 3.67 0.75 -13.35
N LEU A 80 3.67 1.92 -12.69
CA LEU A 80 2.45 2.68 -12.36
C LEU A 80 1.40 1.82 -11.65
N ILE A 81 1.83 1.16 -10.58
CA ILE A 81 0.97 0.38 -9.69
C ILE A 81 0.03 1.30 -8.89
N SER A 82 -1.11 0.77 -8.45
CA SER A 82 -2.06 1.50 -7.59
C SER A 82 -1.75 1.29 -6.11
N ALA A 83 -1.29 0.10 -5.75
CA ALA A 83 -0.85 -0.24 -4.40
C ALA A 83 0.17 -1.38 -4.45
N SER A 84 1.02 -1.45 -3.43
CA SER A 84 1.91 -2.57 -3.15
C SER A 84 1.94 -2.81 -1.64
N GLU A 85 1.54 -4.01 -1.24
CA GLU A 85 1.41 -4.39 0.17
C GLU A 85 2.16 -5.68 0.43
N LEU A 86 2.93 -5.72 1.51
CA LEU A 86 3.67 -6.91 1.92
C LEU A 86 2.90 -7.66 3.00
N ILE A 87 2.83 -8.98 2.87
CA ILE A 87 2.34 -9.92 3.88
C ILE A 87 3.50 -10.85 4.22
N ASP A 88 3.95 -10.81 5.45
CA ASP A 88 5.07 -11.62 5.91
C ASP A 88 4.66 -13.05 6.31
N HIS A 89 5.66 -13.88 6.55
CA HIS A 89 5.48 -15.26 7.00
C HIS A 89 4.67 -15.37 8.30
N TYR A 90 4.91 -14.51 9.28
CA TYR A 90 4.22 -14.57 10.58
C TYR A 90 2.73 -14.33 10.47
N ILE A 91 2.33 -13.33 9.69
CA ILE A 91 0.91 -13.08 9.39
C ILE A 91 0.31 -14.27 8.65
N LEU A 92 1.02 -14.83 7.65
CA LEU A 92 0.56 -16.01 6.91
C LEU A 92 0.36 -17.21 7.84
N GLU A 93 1.27 -17.46 8.80
CA GLU A 93 1.11 -18.53 9.79
C GLU A 93 -0.12 -18.31 10.67
N CYS A 94 -0.33 -17.11 11.19
CA CYS A 94 -1.52 -16.79 12.01
C CYS A 94 -2.83 -17.03 11.25
N THR A 95 -2.84 -16.93 9.92
CA THR A 95 -4.06 -17.20 9.12
C THR A 95 -4.39 -18.68 9.01
N LYS A 96 -3.43 -19.61 9.19
CA LYS A 96 -3.67 -21.07 9.09
C LYS A 96 -4.67 -21.57 10.13
N GLY A 97 -4.57 -21.09 11.36
CA GLY A 97 -5.43 -21.47 12.49
C GLY A 97 -6.75 -20.70 12.57
N ASN A 98 -6.94 -19.67 11.76
CA ASN A 98 -8.16 -18.85 11.80
C ASN A 98 -9.21 -19.39 10.82
N ILE A 99 -10.42 -19.71 11.31
CA ILE A 99 -11.49 -20.35 10.52
C ILE A 99 -11.92 -19.52 9.29
N GLU A 100 -11.93 -18.19 9.40
CA GLU A 100 -12.32 -17.33 8.30
C GLU A 100 -11.13 -17.08 7.35
N GLN A 101 -9.95 -16.77 7.89
CA GLN A 101 -8.81 -16.41 7.09
C GLN A 101 -8.15 -17.60 6.39
N SER A 102 -8.28 -18.81 6.93
CA SER A 102 -7.81 -20.03 6.26
C SER A 102 -8.44 -20.23 4.87
N LYS A 103 -9.69 -19.81 4.69
CA LYS A 103 -10.39 -19.84 3.39
C LYS A 103 -9.85 -18.80 2.40
N ASN A 104 -9.29 -17.71 2.90
CA ASN A 104 -8.73 -16.64 2.10
C ASN A 104 -7.30 -16.92 1.63
N ARG A 105 -6.71 -18.04 2.06
CA ARG A 105 -5.37 -18.51 1.65
C ARG A 105 -5.32 -19.22 0.29
N PHE A 106 -6.42 -19.31 -0.42
CA PHE A 106 -6.56 -20.07 -1.69
C PHE A 106 -5.49 -19.72 -2.75
N PHE A 107 -4.89 -18.52 -2.67
CA PHE A 107 -3.85 -18.05 -3.58
C PHE A 107 -2.42 -18.34 -3.11
N VAL A 108 -2.27 -18.83 -1.87
CA VAL A 108 -0.95 -19.09 -1.27
C VAL A 108 -0.44 -20.45 -1.72
N GLU A 109 0.74 -20.45 -2.36
CA GLU A 109 1.45 -21.63 -2.85
C GLU A 109 2.71 -21.88 -2.03
N GLY A 110 2.85 -23.09 -1.51
CA GLY A 110 4.00 -23.47 -0.67
C GLY A 110 4.03 -22.80 0.70
N ASP A 111 5.21 -22.44 1.14
CA ASP A 111 5.46 -21.77 2.42
C ASP A 111 6.29 -20.49 2.19
N PRO A 112 5.67 -19.40 1.74
CA PRO A 112 6.39 -18.18 1.42
C PRO A 112 6.91 -17.47 2.68
N GLY A 113 8.14 -16.96 2.60
CA GLY A 113 8.69 -16.03 3.58
C GLY A 113 8.01 -14.65 3.52
N ALA A 114 7.53 -14.28 2.33
CA ALA A 114 6.70 -13.09 2.12
C ALA A 114 5.87 -13.20 0.84
N ILE A 115 4.75 -12.47 0.78
CA ILE A 115 3.95 -12.25 -0.43
C ILE A 115 3.82 -10.74 -0.65
N LEU A 116 4.15 -10.29 -1.86
CA LEU A 116 3.89 -8.91 -2.28
C LEU A 116 2.57 -8.89 -3.08
N VAL A 117 1.59 -8.16 -2.58
CA VAL A 117 0.29 -7.95 -3.21
C VAL A 117 0.33 -6.64 -3.96
N ILE A 118 0.41 -6.70 -5.29
CA ILE A 118 0.54 -5.54 -6.17
C ILE A 118 -0.77 -5.30 -6.90
N GLU A 119 -1.38 -4.14 -6.71
CA GLU A 119 -2.63 -3.77 -7.37
C GLU A 119 -2.37 -2.95 -8.63
N PHE A 120 -3.04 -3.35 -9.71
CA PHE A 120 -3.13 -2.61 -10.95
C PHE A 120 -4.58 -2.23 -11.23
N VAL A 121 -4.80 -0.96 -11.61
CA VAL A 121 -6.11 -0.45 -12.01
C VAL A 121 -5.98 0.08 -13.44
N LYS A 122 -6.74 -0.49 -14.38
CA LYS A 122 -6.71 -0.16 -15.82
C LYS A 122 -8.14 -0.17 -16.38
N GLU A 123 -8.30 0.23 -17.64
CA GLU A 123 -9.61 0.21 -18.29
C GLU A 123 -10.08 -1.23 -18.60
N THR A 124 -9.14 -2.13 -18.88
CA THR A 124 -9.46 -3.52 -19.24
C THR A 124 -8.59 -4.52 -18.48
N ARG A 125 -9.06 -5.78 -18.40
CA ARG A 125 -8.29 -6.90 -17.81
C ARG A 125 -7.10 -7.28 -18.67
N GLU A 126 -7.23 -7.14 -19.97
CA GLU A 126 -6.15 -7.41 -20.92
C GLU A 126 -4.95 -6.50 -20.67
N GLU A 127 -5.19 -5.22 -20.38
CA GLU A 127 -4.13 -4.27 -19.99
C GLU A 127 -3.46 -4.68 -18.66
N ILE A 128 -4.24 -5.16 -17.69
CA ILE A 128 -3.68 -5.66 -16.41
C ILE A 128 -2.84 -6.91 -16.68
N LEU A 129 -3.32 -7.88 -17.47
CA LEU A 129 -2.57 -9.09 -17.80
C LEU A 129 -1.27 -8.78 -18.56
N ALA A 130 -1.29 -7.82 -19.48
CA ALA A 130 -0.11 -7.40 -20.22
C ALA A 130 0.96 -6.80 -19.29
N ILE A 131 0.56 -5.93 -18.36
CA ILE A 131 1.51 -5.30 -17.42
C ILE A 131 2.02 -6.28 -16.37
N THR A 132 1.16 -7.17 -15.85
CA THR A 132 1.58 -8.19 -14.88
C THR A 132 2.54 -9.20 -15.50
N THR A 133 2.33 -9.60 -16.76
CA THR A 133 3.26 -10.45 -17.50
C THR A 133 4.64 -9.79 -17.64
N LYS A 134 4.68 -8.49 -17.91
CA LYS A 134 5.94 -7.74 -18.00
C LYS A 134 6.65 -7.67 -16.65
N VAL A 135 5.92 -7.34 -15.57
CA VAL A 135 6.47 -7.30 -14.21
C VAL A 135 7.01 -8.67 -13.80
N GLU A 136 6.27 -9.75 -14.04
CA GLU A 136 6.72 -11.12 -13.80
C GLU A 136 8.01 -11.44 -14.55
N ALA A 137 8.10 -11.10 -15.85
CA ALA A 137 9.30 -11.34 -16.63
C ALA A 137 10.53 -10.60 -16.08
N GLU A 138 10.36 -9.35 -15.67
CA GLU A 138 11.44 -8.55 -15.06
C GLU A 138 11.88 -9.11 -13.70
N MET A 139 10.94 -9.52 -12.85
CA MET A 139 11.25 -10.13 -11.55
C MET A 139 11.95 -11.48 -11.73
N ARG A 140 11.48 -12.34 -12.64
CA ARG A 140 12.14 -13.62 -12.97
C ARG A 140 13.55 -13.42 -13.53
N ALA A 141 13.76 -12.41 -14.38
CA ALA A 141 15.09 -12.08 -14.91
C ALA A 141 16.05 -11.61 -13.80
N ALA A 142 15.52 -11.00 -12.74
CA ALA A 142 16.29 -10.62 -11.54
C ALA A 142 16.46 -11.78 -10.54
N GLY A 143 15.91 -12.97 -10.81
CA GLY A 143 15.94 -14.12 -9.91
C GLY A 143 15.04 -13.95 -8.66
N LEU A 144 13.99 -13.13 -8.74
CA LEU A 144 13.10 -12.81 -7.64
C LEU A 144 11.70 -13.41 -7.84
N GLY A 145 11.16 -14.01 -6.78
CA GLY A 145 9.83 -14.62 -6.76
C GLY A 145 9.76 -15.99 -7.43
N TYR A 146 8.86 -16.85 -6.95
CA TYR A 146 8.68 -18.20 -7.49
C TYR A 146 7.26 -18.51 -7.97
N HIS A 147 6.24 -17.76 -7.52
CA HIS A 147 4.84 -17.93 -7.90
C HIS A 147 4.18 -16.56 -8.11
N PHE A 148 3.40 -16.41 -9.19
CA PHE A 148 2.91 -15.12 -9.68
C PHE A 148 1.42 -15.15 -10.06
N PRO A 149 0.50 -15.52 -9.17
CA PRO A 149 -0.93 -15.54 -9.49
C PRO A 149 -1.48 -14.13 -9.73
N VAL A 150 -2.29 -13.98 -10.78
CA VAL A 150 -3.05 -12.76 -11.07
C VAL A 150 -4.52 -13.01 -10.79
N LEU A 151 -5.14 -12.21 -9.94
CA LEU A 151 -6.47 -12.42 -9.40
C LEU A 151 -7.38 -11.22 -9.66
N PHE A 152 -8.66 -11.49 -9.91
CA PHE A 152 -9.66 -10.49 -10.29
C PHE A 152 -10.96 -10.66 -9.51
N GLY A 153 -11.78 -9.61 -9.49
CA GLY A 153 -13.17 -9.65 -9.02
C GLY A 153 -13.31 -10.00 -7.54
N ALA A 154 -14.12 -11.01 -7.21
CA ALA A 154 -14.41 -11.38 -5.83
C ALA A 154 -13.17 -11.87 -5.04
N ASP A 155 -12.20 -12.45 -5.73
CA ASP A 155 -11.00 -12.99 -5.10
C ASP A 155 -10.07 -11.90 -4.58
N THR A 156 -10.02 -10.74 -5.24
CA THR A 156 -9.25 -9.59 -4.74
C THR A 156 -9.73 -9.15 -3.35
N LYS A 157 -11.04 -9.16 -3.12
CA LYS A 157 -11.62 -8.81 -1.80
C LYS A 157 -11.19 -9.77 -0.69
N LYS A 158 -11.07 -11.06 -0.99
CA LYS A 158 -10.62 -12.08 -0.02
C LYS A 158 -9.17 -11.82 0.39
N ILE A 159 -8.30 -11.48 -0.57
CA ILE A 159 -6.89 -11.15 -0.31
C ILE A 159 -6.78 -9.91 0.56
N TRP A 160 -7.50 -8.84 0.23
CA TRP A 160 -7.53 -7.63 1.05
C TRP A 160 -8.10 -7.89 2.44
N THR A 161 -9.08 -8.79 2.59
CA THR A 161 -9.62 -9.20 3.89
C THR A 161 -8.56 -9.91 4.72
N LEU A 162 -7.80 -10.84 4.12
CA LEU A 162 -6.70 -11.52 4.79
C LEU A 162 -5.63 -10.51 5.24
N ARG A 163 -5.20 -9.61 4.36
CA ARG A 163 -4.20 -8.58 4.68
C ARG A 163 -4.65 -7.69 5.84
N LYS A 164 -5.90 -7.22 5.83
CA LYS A 164 -6.46 -6.37 6.90
C LYS A 164 -6.58 -7.08 8.25
N ALA A 165 -6.75 -8.40 8.25
CA ALA A 165 -6.84 -9.17 9.48
C ALA A 165 -5.49 -9.31 10.21
N GLY A 166 -4.36 -9.02 9.56
CA GLY A 166 -3.01 -9.27 10.07
C GLY A 166 -2.74 -8.74 11.47
N LEU A 167 -3.03 -7.46 11.72
CA LEU A 167 -2.81 -6.84 13.04
C LEU A 167 -3.64 -7.53 14.14
N GLY A 168 -4.92 -7.81 13.86
CA GLY A 168 -5.80 -8.51 14.80
C GLY A 168 -5.35 -9.95 15.07
N LEU A 169 -4.81 -10.64 14.07
CA LEU A 169 -4.27 -12.00 14.23
C LEU A 169 -3.02 -12.01 15.11
N LEU A 170 -2.09 -11.09 14.88
CA LEU A 170 -0.88 -10.94 15.71
C LEU A 170 -1.22 -10.60 17.17
N SER A 171 -2.21 -9.74 17.40
CA SER A 171 -2.67 -9.38 18.76
C SER A 171 -3.30 -10.55 19.51
N ASN A 172 -3.82 -11.54 18.80
CA ASN A 172 -4.48 -12.73 19.35
C ASN A 172 -3.57 -13.97 19.45
N LEU A 173 -2.27 -13.82 19.32
CA LEU A 173 -1.33 -14.92 19.54
C LEU A 173 -1.50 -15.50 20.95
N PRO A 174 -1.50 -16.85 21.13
CA PRO A 174 -1.57 -17.48 22.45
C PRO A 174 -0.37 -17.10 23.31
N GLY A 175 -0.58 -16.98 24.63
CA GLY A 175 0.46 -16.64 25.60
C GLY A 175 0.53 -15.15 25.93
N ASP A 176 1.48 -14.80 26.79
CA ASP A 176 1.66 -13.43 27.29
C ASP A 176 2.55 -12.58 26.36
N GLU A 177 3.35 -13.22 25.52
CA GLU A 177 4.17 -12.53 24.52
C GLU A 177 3.30 -12.01 23.40
N LYS A 178 3.39 -10.70 23.13
CA LYS A 178 2.64 -10.02 22.06
C LYS A 178 3.60 -9.27 21.15
N ALA A 179 3.22 -9.16 19.88
CA ALA A 179 3.91 -8.28 18.95
C ALA A 179 3.87 -6.84 19.47
N VAL A 180 5.04 -6.21 19.65
CA VAL A 180 5.15 -4.83 20.09
C VAL A 180 5.35 -3.95 18.86
N PRO A 181 4.46 -2.99 18.59
CA PRO A 181 4.65 -2.02 17.51
C PRO A 181 5.74 -1.03 17.92
N VAL A 182 6.99 -1.33 17.56
CA VAL A 182 8.15 -0.49 17.90
C VAL A 182 8.37 0.59 16.84
N ILE A 183 8.10 0.25 15.57
CA ILE A 183 8.28 1.13 14.42
C ILE A 183 6.99 1.08 13.62
N GLU A 184 6.20 2.12 13.72
CA GLU A 184 4.95 2.29 12.97
C GLU A 184 4.95 3.63 12.25
N ASP A 185 4.22 3.69 11.13
CA ASP A 185 3.96 4.92 10.36
C ASP A 185 5.20 5.71 9.94
N THR A 186 6.35 5.04 9.81
CA THR A 186 7.56 5.66 9.29
C THR A 186 7.47 5.81 7.77
N ALA A 187 7.88 6.98 7.27
CA ALA A 187 7.99 7.24 5.84
C ALA A 187 9.46 7.09 5.42
N VAL A 188 9.73 6.04 4.67
CA VAL A 188 11.06 5.74 4.09
C VAL A 188 10.94 5.76 2.57
N ASP A 189 11.93 6.31 1.89
CA ASP A 189 11.98 6.24 0.42
C ASP A 189 11.99 4.78 -0.01
N VAL A 190 11.25 4.48 -1.07
CA VAL A 190 11.10 3.10 -1.55
C VAL A 190 12.43 2.47 -1.92
N GLU A 191 13.40 3.27 -2.40
CA GLU A 191 14.74 2.79 -2.75
C GLU A 191 15.58 2.41 -1.52
N ASP A 192 15.35 3.06 -0.39
CA ASP A 192 16.04 2.80 0.88
C ASP A 192 15.38 1.69 1.70
N LEU A 193 14.14 1.30 1.36
CA LEU A 193 13.34 0.36 2.12
C LEU A 193 14.01 -1.02 2.33
N PRO A 194 14.71 -1.63 1.33
CA PRO A 194 15.41 -2.90 1.54
C PRO A 194 16.55 -2.83 2.55
N ALA A 195 17.18 -1.66 2.71
CA ALA A 195 18.27 -1.47 3.68
C ALA A 195 17.75 -1.06 5.06
N TYR A 196 16.53 -0.53 5.12
CA TYR A 196 15.89 -0.06 6.34
C TYR A 196 15.29 -1.22 7.15
N ILE A 197 14.72 -2.22 6.50
CA ILE A 197 14.09 -3.40 7.11
C ILE A 197 15.13 -4.51 7.30
#